data_2b552652dfbcbebd3ed001ea181048a4
#
_entry.id   2b552652dfbcbebd3ed001ea181048a4
#
_cell.length_a   1.000
_cell.length_b   1.000
_cell.length_c   1.000
_cell.angle_alpha   90.00
_cell.angle_beta   90.00
_cell.angle_gamma   90.00
#
_symmetry.space_group_name_H-M   'P 1'
#
loop_
_entity.id
_entity.type
_entity.pdbx_description
1 polymer ?
#
loop_
_entity_poly.entity_id
_entity_poly.type
_entity_poly.pdbx_seq_one_letter_code
_entity_poly.pdbx_strand_id
1 'polypeptide(L)'
;WYRDLAEIFGNDRNVVADLPIDEDCLYLNIWTPMLDEDANLPVMVYIHGGSNDSGWSFEPNYHGYALAEKDVVVVSIAYRLGVFGFLSHPDIDEKEIKANFGLWDQVTALEWIKKNIKNFGGNPENITAFGESAGAQDILALMFAKPANGLFNKAILQSNAGFGLPEETPGNGHVRSSMQNEQDRGSKLGKIIGSENKPLSLEELRALPAQKILDVYQKTFPNYYHSPAVDGYLIEKPTWLDIQNSNLS
;
A
#
# COMPACT_ATOMS: atom_id res chain seq x y z
N TRP A 1 8.94 14.47 7.33
CA TRP A 1 8.93 13.14 7.95
C TRP A 1 9.95 12.20 7.27
N TYR A 2 9.88 12.00 5.94
CA TYR A 2 10.80 11.09 5.22
C TYR A 2 12.26 11.54 5.25
N ARG A 3 12.50 12.86 5.14
CA ARG A 3 13.84 13.46 5.29
C ARG A 3 14.38 13.30 6.71
N ASP A 4 13.52 13.44 7.70
CA ASP A 4 13.90 13.26 9.11
C ASP A 4 14.23 11.80 9.41
N LEU A 5 13.50 10.85 8.81
CA LEU A 5 13.82 9.43 8.87
C LEU A 5 15.15 9.13 8.17
N ALA A 6 15.42 9.72 7.00
CA ALA A 6 16.70 9.52 6.32
C ALA A 6 17.88 9.89 7.24
N GLU A 7 17.80 11.01 7.95
CA GLU A 7 18.82 11.39 8.94
C GLU A 7 18.91 10.40 10.11
N ILE A 8 17.78 9.95 10.66
CA ILE A 8 17.75 8.97 11.76
C ILE A 8 18.45 7.67 11.35
N PHE A 9 18.30 7.25 10.10
CA PHE A 9 18.97 6.07 9.55
C PHE A 9 20.35 6.35 8.95
N GLY A 10 20.92 7.54 9.21
CA GLY A 10 22.27 7.90 8.80
C GLY A 10 22.44 8.24 7.32
N ASN A 11 21.36 8.55 6.62
CA ASN A 11 21.37 9.01 5.24
C ASN A 11 21.31 10.54 5.15
N ASP A 12 21.75 11.10 4.03
CA ASP A 12 21.63 12.53 3.74
C ASP A 12 20.15 12.89 3.47
N ARG A 13 19.64 13.93 4.11
CA ARG A 13 18.30 14.50 3.81
C ARG A 13 18.07 14.79 2.33
N ASN A 14 19.13 15.13 1.60
CA ASN A 14 19.07 15.49 0.19
C ASN A 14 18.89 14.26 -0.73
N VAL A 15 19.02 13.05 -0.22
CA VAL A 15 18.68 11.83 -0.98
C VAL A 15 17.20 11.78 -1.30
N VAL A 16 16.37 12.43 -0.47
CA VAL A 16 14.94 12.58 -0.73
C VAL A 16 14.74 13.81 -1.62
N ALA A 17 14.60 13.56 -2.91
CA ALA A 17 14.33 14.62 -3.89
C ALA A 17 12.98 15.32 -3.63
N ASP A 18 12.87 16.58 -4.01
CA ASP A 18 11.58 17.26 -4.11
C ASP A 18 10.88 16.75 -5.37
N LEU A 19 10.11 15.70 -5.22
CA LEU A 19 9.36 15.10 -6.31
C LEU A 19 7.96 15.70 -6.37
N PRO A 20 7.40 15.90 -7.57
CA PRO A 20 6.01 16.28 -7.69
C PRO A 20 5.12 15.19 -7.11
N ILE A 21 4.12 15.62 -6.34
CA ILE A 21 3.06 14.76 -5.81
C ILE A 21 1.83 15.01 -6.68
N ASP A 22 1.23 13.95 -7.20
CA ASP A 22 0.04 14.03 -8.06
C ASP A 22 -0.91 12.86 -7.77
N GLU A 23 -2.19 13.04 -8.04
CA GLU A 23 -3.19 11.97 -7.99
C GLU A 23 -2.99 10.94 -9.11
N ASP A 24 -2.38 11.34 -10.24
CA ASP A 24 -1.89 10.42 -11.27
C ASP A 24 -0.56 9.81 -10.82
N CYS A 25 -0.62 8.83 -9.92
CA CYS A 25 0.52 8.24 -9.24
C CYS A 25 0.68 6.73 -9.43
N LEU A 26 -0.23 6.06 -10.15
CA LEU A 26 -0.23 4.61 -10.27
C LEU A 26 0.68 4.13 -11.39
N TYR A 27 1.97 4.13 -11.13
CA TYR A 27 3.03 3.70 -12.05
C TYR A 27 3.81 2.52 -11.47
N LEU A 28 4.52 1.82 -12.34
CA LEU A 28 5.49 0.80 -11.95
C LEU A 28 6.78 0.93 -12.76
N ASN A 29 7.86 0.42 -12.21
CA ASN A 29 9.15 0.34 -12.90
C ASN A 29 9.54 -1.12 -13.07
N ILE A 30 10.17 -1.46 -14.19
CA ILE A 30 10.64 -2.81 -14.48
C ILE A 30 12.13 -2.76 -14.81
N TRP A 31 12.91 -3.59 -14.13
CA TRP A 31 14.31 -3.88 -14.45
C TRP A 31 14.39 -5.33 -14.90
N THR A 32 14.88 -5.54 -16.12
CA THR A 32 15.06 -6.88 -16.68
C THR A 32 16.43 -7.01 -17.33
N PRO A 33 17.10 -8.17 -17.17
CA PRO A 33 18.37 -8.42 -17.84
C PRO A 33 18.21 -8.62 -19.36
N MET A 34 17.01 -9.04 -19.82
CA MET A 34 16.74 -9.24 -21.24
C MET A 34 15.25 -9.11 -21.58
N LEU A 35 14.97 -8.58 -22.77
CA LEU A 35 13.61 -8.49 -23.33
C LEU A 35 13.36 -9.67 -24.28
N ASP A 36 13.23 -10.86 -23.70
CA ASP A 36 12.96 -12.11 -24.42
C ASP A 36 11.80 -12.84 -23.72
N GLU A 37 10.69 -13.00 -24.41
CA GLU A 37 9.50 -13.65 -23.89
C GLU A 37 9.72 -15.12 -23.49
N ASP A 38 10.75 -15.76 -24.03
CA ASP A 38 11.11 -17.14 -23.73
C ASP A 38 12.14 -17.27 -22.60
N ALA A 39 12.65 -16.17 -22.07
CA ALA A 39 13.64 -16.16 -20.98
C ALA A 39 13.12 -16.78 -19.69
N ASN A 40 11.82 -16.68 -19.43
CA ASN A 40 11.11 -17.36 -18.33
C ASN A 40 11.74 -17.12 -16.95
N LEU A 41 12.23 -15.90 -16.72
CA LEU A 41 12.98 -15.51 -15.52
C LEU A 41 12.06 -15.38 -14.28
N PRO A 42 12.54 -15.66 -13.07
CA PRO A 42 11.80 -15.37 -11.86
C PRO A 42 11.50 -13.87 -11.74
N VAL A 43 10.35 -13.54 -11.18
CA VAL A 43 9.90 -12.15 -11.01
C VAL A 43 9.87 -11.82 -9.53
N MET A 44 10.41 -10.65 -9.17
CA MET A 44 10.32 -10.09 -7.82
C MET A 44 9.58 -8.76 -7.87
N VAL A 45 8.47 -8.64 -7.13
CA VAL A 45 7.63 -7.44 -7.07
C VAL A 45 7.82 -6.76 -5.73
N TYR A 46 8.38 -5.55 -5.74
CA TYR A 46 8.62 -4.75 -4.55
C TYR A 46 7.43 -3.85 -4.22
N ILE A 47 6.97 -3.93 -2.99
CA ILE A 47 5.98 -3.04 -2.40
C ILE A 47 6.69 -2.24 -1.30
N HIS A 48 6.80 -0.93 -1.50
CA HIS A 48 7.53 -0.06 -0.59
C HIS A 48 6.80 0.14 0.74
N GLY A 49 7.55 0.44 1.79
CA GLY A 49 7.03 0.82 3.09
C GLY A 49 6.74 2.31 3.20
N GLY A 50 6.86 2.84 4.42
CA GLY A 50 6.60 4.25 4.72
C GLY A 50 5.25 4.48 5.39
N SER A 51 4.78 3.52 6.20
CA SER A 51 3.56 3.64 7.02
C SER A 51 2.27 3.81 6.22
N ASN A 52 2.28 3.43 4.95
CA ASN A 52 1.20 3.71 4.00
C ASN A 52 0.84 5.21 3.88
N ASP A 53 1.76 6.08 4.27
CA ASP A 53 1.60 7.54 4.26
C ASP A 53 2.64 8.25 3.38
N SER A 54 3.77 7.59 3.12
CA SER A 54 4.88 8.14 2.34
C SER A 54 5.62 7.03 1.59
N GLY A 55 6.57 7.41 0.73
CA GLY A 55 7.34 6.49 -0.08
C GLY A 55 6.96 6.58 -1.57
N TRP A 56 7.76 5.97 -2.41
CA TRP A 56 7.53 5.89 -3.85
C TRP A 56 8.26 4.71 -4.48
N SER A 57 7.84 4.29 -5.65
CA SER A 57 8.31 3.06 -6.31
C SER A 57 9.73 3.12 -6.87
N PHE A 58 10.34 4.31 -6.94
CA PHE A 58 11.67 4.52 -7.54
C PHE A 58 12.68 5.15 -6.57
N GLU A 59 12.53 4.91 -5.28
CA GLU A 59 13.55 5.31 -4.32
C GLU A 59 14.91 4.71 -4.69
N PRO A 60 16.01 5.47 -4.62
CA PRO A 60 17.32 5.00 -5.04
C PRO A 60 17.76 3.68 -4.39
N ASN A 61 17.37 3.46 -3.14
CA ASN A 61 17.69 2.26 -2.38
C ASN A 61 16.96 1.00 -2.91
N TYR A 62 15.90 1.17 -3.70
CA TYR A 62 15.05 0.08 -4.18
C TYR A 62 15.16 -0.13 -5.69
N HIS A 63 16.14 0.47 -6.34
CA HIS A 63 16.41 0.21 -7.76
C HIS A 63 16.78 -1.25 -7.98
N GLY A 64 16.10 -1.90 -8.94
CA GLY A 64 16.22 -3.32 -9.19
C GLY A 64 17.47 -3.79 -9.92
N TYR A 65 18.42 -2.90 -10.25
CA TYR A 65 19.58 -3.23 -11.08
C TYR A 65 20.40 -4.42 -10.56
N ALA A 66 20.77 -4.38 -9.27
CA ALA A 66 21.61 -5.41 -8.69
C ALA A 66 20.94 -6.80 -8.64
N LEU A 67 19.62 -6.84 -8.54
CA LEU A 67 18.85 -8.09 -8.61
C LEU A 67 18.67 -8.51 -10.07
N ALA A 68 18.45 -7.58 -11.00
CA ALA A 68 18.33 -7.90 -12.41
C ALA A 68 19.63 -8.53 -12.96
N GLU A 69 20.80 -8.11 -12.50
CA GLU A 69 22.07 -8.75 -12.82
C GLU A 69 22.20 -10.21 -12.33
N LYS A 70 21.24 -10.71 -11.57
CA LYS A 70 21.13 -12.09 -11.09
C LYS A 70 20.06 -12.90 -11.83
N ASP A 71 19.74 -12.51 -13.05
CA ASP A 71 18.71 -13.15 -13.89
C ASP A 71 17.31 -13.14 -13.24
N VAL A 72 16.93 -12.00 -12.64
CA VAL A 72 15.61 -11.77 -12.05
C VAL A 72 14.98 -10.56 -12.71
N VAL A 73 13.71 -10.65 -13.07
CA VAL A 73 12.91 -9.47 -13.43
C VAL A 73 12.42 -8.82 -12.15
N VAL A 74 12.77 -7.55 -11.92
CA VAL A 74 12.35 -6.80 -10.74
C VAL A 74 11.29 -5.78 -11.14
N VAL A 75 10.21 -5.72 -10.39
CA VAL A 75 9.16 -4.72 -10.56
C VAL A 75 8.98 -3.98 -9.26
N SER A 76 8.96 -2.65 -9.27
CA SER A 76 8.51 -1.85 -8.13
C SER A 76 7.21 -1.15 -8.48
N ILE A 77 6.24 -1.18 -7.58
CA ILE A 77 4.91 -0.62 -7.80
C ILE A 77 4.66 0.58 -6.91
N ALA A 78 3.92 1.56 -7.45
CA ALA A 78 3.32 2.63 -6.67
C ALA A 78 1.87 2.28 -6.31
N TYR A 79 1.38 2.87 -5.21
CA TYR A 79 0.00 2.73 -4.76
C TYR A 79 -0.41 4.01 -4.02
N ARG A 80 -1.70 4.29 -3.93
CA ARG A 80 -2.20 5.47 -3.21
C ARG A 80 -1.92 5.37 -1.72
N LEU A 81 -1.48 6.47 -1.16
CA LEU A 81 -1.02 6.59 0.23
C LEU A 81 -1.93 7.49 1.05
N GLY A 82 -1.76 7.43 2.36
CA GLY A 82 -2.41 8.33 3.31
C GLY A 82 -3.92 8.35 3.16
N VAL A 83 -4.47 9.55 3.25
CA VAL A 83 -5.91 9.81 3.13
C VAL A 83 -6.50 9.31 1.80
N PHE A 84 -5.71 9.32 0.72
CA PHE A 84 -6.18 8.92 -0.61
C PHE A 84 -6.21 7.40 -0.82
N GLY A 85 -5.37 6.68 -0.08
CA GLY A 85 -5.27 5.22 -0.19
C GLY A 85 -6.02 4.45 0.89
N PHE A 86 -6.24 5.05 2.05
CA PHE A 86 -6.68 4.30 3.23
C PHE A 86 -7.85 4.93 4.01
N LEU A 87 -8.40 6.06 3.56
CA LEU A 87 -9.61 6.61 4.16
C LEU A 87 -10.87 5.93 3.59
N SER A 88 -11.91 5.81 4.40
CA SER A 88 -13.27 5.47 3.96
C SER A 88 -14.24 6.59 4.25
N HIS A 89 -15.45 6.53 3.67
CA HIS A 89 -16.53 7.47 3.95
C HIS A 89 -17.87 6.74 3.92
N PRO A 90 -18.83 7.08 4.81
CA PRO A 90 -20.14 6.41 4.82
C PRO A 90 -20.96 6.62 3.55
N ASP A 91 -20.72 7.71 2.80
CA ASP A 91 -21.42 8.00 1.55
C ASP A 91 -20.95 7.16 0.36
N ILE A 92 -19.93 6.31 0.51
CA ILE A 92 -19.51 5.40 -0.56
C ILE A 92 -20.63 4.38 -0.80
N ASP A 93 -21.09 4.27 -2.06
CA ASP A 93 -22.14 3.31 -2.44
C ASP A 93 -21.75 1.88 -2.01
N GLU A 94 -22.76 1.11 -1.57
CA GLU A 94 -22.55 -0.28 -1.16
C GLU A 94 -22.02 -1.21 -2.26
N LYS A 95 -22.17 -0.80 -3.50
CA LYS A 95 -21.66 -1.53 -4.67
C LYS A 95 -20.22 -1.15 -5.05
N GLU A 96 -19.66 -0.12 -4.43
CA GLU A 96 -18.30 0.33 -4.68
C GLU A 96 -17.31 -0.26 -3.67
N ILE A 97 -16.01 -0.18 -4.00
CA ILE A 97 -14.92 -0.43 -3.05
C ILE A 97 -14.99 0.64 -1.95
N LYS A 98 -15.10 0.21 -0.70
CA LYS A 98 -15.35 1.11 0.44
C LYS A 98 -14.10 1.49 1.22
N ALA A 99 -13.05 0.69 1.16
CA ALA A 99 -11.81 0.90 1.92
C ALA A 99 -10.62 0.26 1.21
N ASN A 100 -9.43 0.43 1.79
CA ASN A 100 -8.21 -0.22 1.33
C ASN A 100 -7.84 0.08 -0.13
N PHE A 101 -8.10 1.31 -0.60
CA PHE A 101 -7.85 1.68 -1.99
C PHE A 101 -6.39 1.47 -2.40
N GLY A 102 -5.43 1.75 -1.50
CA GLY A 102 -4.01 1.48 -1.74
C GLY A 102 -3.70 -0.01 -1.93
N LEU A 103 -4.38 -0.90 -1.20
CA LEU A 103 -4.23 -2.34 -1.42
C LEU A 103 -4.88 -2.78 -2.74
N TRP A 104 -6.00 -2.18 -3.12
CA TRP A 104 -6.63 -2.44 -4.42
C TRP A 104 -5.74 -2.00 -5.58
N ASP A 105 -4.99 -0.91 -5.41
CA ASP A 105 -3.98 -0.48 -6.38
C ASP A 105 -2.87 -1.54 -6.51
N GLN A 106 -2.44 -2.13 -5.40
CA GLN A 106 -1.46 -3.23 -5.38
C GLN A 106 -2.00 -4.49 -6.06
N VAL A 107 -3.27 -4.86 -5.79
CA VAL A 107 -3.94 -5.98 -6.49
C VAL A 107 -3.95 -5.73 -8.00
N THR A 108 -4.37 -4.54 -8.43
CA THR A 108 -4.42 -4.15 -9.85
C THR A 108 -3.03 -4.20 -10.50
N ALA A 109 -2.00 -3.74 -9.79
CA ALA A 109 -0.62 -3.82 -10.28
C ALA A 109 -0.16 -5.28 -10.43
N LEU A 110 -0.46 -6.15 -9.46
CA LEU A 110 -0.14 -7.57 -9.51
C LEU A 110 -0.88 -8.29 -10.65
N GLU A 111 -2.16 -7.96 -10.89
CA GLU A 111 -2.91 -8.47 -12.03
C GLU A 111 -2.28 -8.05 -13.36
N TRP A 112 -1.87 -6.78 -13.48
CA TRP A 112 -1.17 -6.28 -14.65
C TRP A 112 0.16 -7.03 -14.87
N ILE A 113 0.95 -7.21 -13.80
CA ILE A 113 2.22 -7.95 -13.84
C ILE A 113 1.97 -9.39 -14.29
N LYS A 114 1.04 -10.09 -13.68
CA LYS A 114 0.67 -11.48 -14.05
C LYS A 114 0.34 -11.61 -15.52
N LYS A 115 -0.34 -10.62 -16.10
CA LYS A 115 -0.77 -10.61 -17.49
C LYS A 115 0.34 -10.24 -18.48
N ASN A 116 1.25 -9.34 -18.10
CA ASN A 116 2.14 -8.66 -19.04
C ASN A 116 3.63 -8.98 -18.87
N ILE A 117 4.04 -9.53 -17.71
CA ILE A 117 5.46 -9.65 -17.37
C ILE A 117 6.25 -10.56 -18.30
N LYS A 118 5.57 -11.46 -19.01
CA LYS A 118 6.18 -12.30 -20.02
C LYS A 118 6.85 -11.46 -21.13
N ASN A 119 6.25 -10.34 -21.53
CA ASN A 119 6.82 -9.43 -22.53
C ASN A 119 8.15 -8.80 -22.09
N PHE A 120 8.47 -8.90 -20.80
CA PHE A 120 9.70 -8.41 -20.19
C PHE A 120 10.64 -9.55 -19.77
N GLY A 121 10.42 -10.77 -20.27
CA GLY A 121 11.23 -11.95 -19.98
C GLY A 121 10.86 -12.66 -18.68
N GLY A 122 9.87 -12.18 -17.93
CA GLY A 122 9.47 -12.73 -16.65
C GLY A 122 8.49 -13.90 -16.74
N ASN A 123 8.59 -14.83 -15.79
CA ASN A 123 7.67 -15.95 -15.63
C ASN A 123 6.47 -15.55 -14.76
N PRO A 124 5.25 -15.44 -15.32
CA PRO A 124 4.05 -15.12 -14.56
C PRO A 124 3.67 -16.19 -13.51
N GLU A 125 4.20 -17.41 -13.62
CA GLU A 125 3.97 -18.49 -12.66
C GLU A 125 5.07 -18.59 -11.58
N ASN A 126 6.01 -17.62 -11.55
CA ASN A 126 7.08 -17.57 -10.57
C ASN A 126 7.29 -16.15 -10.04
N ILE A 127 6.27 -15.60 -9.41
CA ILE A 127 6.24 -14.24 -8.85
C ILE A 127 6.45 -14.30 -7.34
N THR A 128 7.43 -13.54 -6.84
CA THR A 128 7.70 -13.32 -5.42
C THR A 128 7.35 -11.87 -5.07
N ALA A 129 6.36 -11.65 -4.23
CA ALA A 129 6.10 -10.34 -3.64
C ALA A 129 7.05 -10.12 -2.46
N PHE A 130 7.72 -8.97 -2.40
CA PHE A 130 8.58 -8.63 -1.26
C PHE A 130 8.41 -7.16 -0.88
N GLY A 131 8.57 -6.87 0.39
CA GLY A 131 8.36 -5.51 0.90
C GLY A 131 8.93 -5.36 2.30
N GLU A 132 9.06 -4.11 2.71
CA GLU A 132 9.59 -3.74 4.02
C GLU A 132 8.54 -2.91 4.78
N SER A 133 8.49 -3.07 6.12
CA SER A 133 7.62 -2.28 7.00
C SER A 133 6.14 -2.37 6.57
N ALA A 134 5.50 -1.25 6.24
CA ALA A 134 4.11 -1.22 5.77
C ALA A 134 3.91 -2.05 4.49
N GLY A 135 4.89 -2.06 3.56
CA GLY A 135 4.82 -2.91 2.37
C GLY A 135 4.80 -4.41 2.70
N ALA A 136 5.54 -4.82 3.72
CA ALA A 136 5.48 -6.19 4.22
C ALA A 136 4.14 -6.50 4.90
N GLN A 137 3.56 -5.52 5.60
CA GLN A 137 2.23 -5.64 6.20
C GLN A 137 1.14 -5.78 5.14
N ASP A 138 1.24 -5.02 4.07
CA ASP A 138 0.30 -5.07 2.95
C ASP A 138 0.37 -6.42 2.23
N ILE A 139 1.59 -6.92 1.95
CA ILE A 139 1.76 -8.27 1.37
C ILE A 139 1.15 -9.33 2.27
N LEU A 140 1.36 -9.25 3.58
CA LEU A 140 0.73 -10.17 4.52
C LEU A 140 -0.80 -10.14 4.42
N ALA A 141 -1.40 -8.95 4.31
CA ALA A 141 -2.84 -8.82 4.12
C ALA A 141 -3.29 -9.44 2.78
N LEU A 142 -2.54 -9.21 1.71
CA LEU A 142 -2.81 -9.76 0.38
C LEU A 142 -2.69 -11.28 0.31
N MET A 143 -1.82 -11.92 1.12
CA MET A 143 -1.73 -13.39 1.20
C MET A 143 -3.05 -14.06 1.59
N PHE A 144 -3.92 -13.35 2.30
CA PHE A 144 -5.22 -13.85 2.76
C PHE A 144 -6.40 -13.19 2.05
N ALA A 145 -6.15 -12.25 1.15
CA ALA A 145 -7.17 -11.56 0.38
C ALA A 145 -7.58 -12.38 -0.85
N LYS A 146 -8.85 -12.76 -0.95
CA LYS A 146 -9.36 -13.54 -2.09
C LYS A 146 -9.04 -12.92 -3.46
N PRO A 147 -9.18 -11.60 -3.67
CA PRO A 147 -8.83 -10.97 -4.95
C PRO A 147 -7.34 -11.10 -5.33
N ALA A 148 -6.45 -11.25 -4.36
CA ALA A 148 -5.02 -11.43 -4.62
C ALA A 148 -4.60 -12.90 -4.81
N ASN A 149 -5.55 -13.83 -4.68
CA ASN A 149 -5.25 -15.26 -4.76
C ASN A 149 -4.67 -15.64 -6.14
N GLY A 150 -3.49 -16.27 -6.12
CA GLY A 150 -2.78 -16.69 -7.33
C GLY A 150 -2.05 -15.58 -8.10
N LEU A 151 -2.05 -14.33 -7.62
CA LEU A 151 -1.31 -13.24 -8.24
C LEU A 151 0.20 -13.30 -7.95
N PHE A 152 0.60 -13.92 -6.86
CA PHE A 152 1.99 -14.25 -6.54
C PHE A 152 2.10 -15.61 -5.87
N ASN A 153 3.30 -16.19 -5.92
CA ASN A 153 3.55 -17.57 -5.48
C ASN A 153 4.34 -17.63 -4.16
N LYS A 154 5.10 -16.58 -3.87
CA LYS A 154 6.01 -16.49 -2.71
C LYS A 154 5.97 -15.10 -2.12
N ALA A 155 6.29 -14.98 -0.84
CA ALA A 155 6.36 -13.70 -0.15
C ALA A 155 7.64 -13.60 0.70
N ILE A 156 8.23 -12.38 0.76
CA ILE A 156 9.31 -12.02 1.67
C ILE A 156 8.85 -10.78 2.45
N LEU A 157 8.68 -10.93 3.75
CA LEU A 157 8.15 -9.91 4.65
C LEU A 157 9.28 -9.39 5.54
N GLN A 158 9.80 -8.20 5.22
CA GLN A 158 10.90 -7.60 5.94
C GLN A 158 10.37 -6.59 6.96
N SER A 159 10.77 -6.71 8.23
CA SER A 159 10.41 -5.78 9.32
C SER A 159 8.90 -5.53 9.42
N ASN A 160 8.10 -6.59 9.28
CA ASN A 160 6.63 -6.48 9.39
C ASN A 160 6.22 -6.15 10.82
N ALA A 161 5.82 -4.91 11.06
CA ALA A 161 5.28 -4.48 12.34
C ALA A 161 3.80 -4.91 12.48
N GLY A 162 3.46 -5.51 13.62
CA GLY A 162 2.07 -5.88 13.93
C GLY A 162 1.64 -7.27 13.47
N PHE A 163 2.57 -8.13 13.11
CA PHE A 163 2.29 -9.53 12.88
C PHE A 163 1.74 -10.18 14.16
N GLY A 164 0.54 -10.76 14.08
CA GLY A 164 -0.03 -11.55 15.16
C GLY A 164 -0.56 -10.78 16.37
N LEU A 165 -0.61 -9.46 16.34
CA LEU A 165 -1.15 -8.68 17.45
C LEU A 165 -2.68 -8.56 17.35
N PRO A 166 -3.43 -8.82 18.46
CA PRO A 166 -4.85 -8.51 18.53
C PRO A 166 -5.13 -7.02 18.30
N GLU A 167 -6.32 -6.68 17.79
CA GLU A 167 -6.75 -5.31 17.50
C GLU A 167 -6.64 -4.35 18.70
N GLU A 168 -6.60 -4.86 19.93
CA GLU A 168 -6.71 -4.12 21.18
C GLU A 168 -5.43 -4.14 22.03
N THR A 169 -4.24 -4.27 21.45
CA THR A 169 -3.03 -4.17 22.28
C THR A 169 -2.77 -2.70 22.65
N PRO A 170 -3.10 -2.25 23.87
CA PRO A 170 -2.86 -0.86 24.26
C PRO A 170 -1.36 -0.54 24.22
N GLY A 171 -0.99 0.54 23.56
CA GLY A 171 0.34 1.11 23.63
C GLY A 171 1.24 0.88 22.42
N ASN A 172 0.86 0.06 21.42
CA ASN A 172 1.73 -0.20 20.27
C ASN A 172 1.46 0.65 19.02
N GLY A 173 0.55 1.61 19.04
CA GLY A 173 0.31 2.51 17.90
C GLY A 173 -0.25 1.85 16.61
N HIS A 174 -0.30 0.55 16.57
CA HIS A 174 -0.72 -0.26 15.43
C HIS A 174 -2.11 -0.86 15.66
N VAL A 175 -3.08 0.00 15.93
CA VAL A 175 -4.48 -0.41 15.91
C VAL A 175 -4.85 -0.65 14.45
N ARG A 176 -5.08 -1.89 14.07
CA ARG A 176 -5.66 -2.19 12.76
C ARG A 176 -6.99 -1.47 12.65
N SER A 177 -7.14 -0.69 11.61
CA SER A 177 -8.35 0.07 11.42
C SER A 177 -9.50 -0.86 11.04
N SER A 178 -10.67 -0.62 11.61
CA SER A 178 -11.91 -1.17 11.08
C SER A 178 -12.47 -0.22 10.02
N MET A 179 -13.27 -0.75 9.11
CA MET A 179 -13.98 0.09 8.13
C MET A 179 -14.78 1.22 8.83
N GLN A 180 -15.38 0.93 9.98
CA GLN A 180 -16.12 1.93 10.74
C GLN A 180 -15.20 3.08 11.22
N ASN A 181 -14.02 2.77 11.72
CA ASN A 181 -13.06 3.79 12.15
C ASN A 181 -12.62 4.68 10.98
N GLU A 182 -12.45 4.10 9.78
CA GLU A 182 -12.10 4.87 8.58
C GLU A 182 -13.28 5.75 8.13
N GLN A 183 -14.51 5.26 8.19
CA GLN A 183 -15.73 6.03 7.87
C GLN A 183 -15.96 7.17 8.87
N ASP A 184 -15.74 6.94 10.15
CA ASP A 184 -15.84 7.98 11.19
C ASP A 184 -14.81 9.08 10.94
N ARG A 185 -13.61 8.71 10.49
CA ARG A 185 -12.55 9.65 10.13
C ARG A 185 -12.90 10.45 8.88
N GLY A 186 -13.45 9.81 7.85
CA GLY A 186 -13.97 10.48 6.65
C GLY A 186 -15.07 11.48 6.98
N SER A 187 -16.04 11.08 7.80
CA SER A 187 -17.11 11.96 8.30
C SER A 187 -16.55 13.14 9.10
N LYS A 188 -15.55 12.92 9.95
CA LYS A 188 -14.87 13.97 10.70
C LYS A 188 -14.13 14.95 9.80
N LEU A 189 -13.48 14.45 8.74
CA LEU A 189 -12.82 15.30 7.74
C LEU A 189 -13.85 16.22 7.05
N GLY A 190 -15.00 15.67 6.62
CA GLY A 190 -16.08 16.43 6.04
C GLY A 190 -16.62 17.54 6.93
N LYS A 191 -16.73 17.29 8.24
CA LYS A 191 -17.12 18.31 9.25
C LYS A 191 -16.09 19.39 9.42
N ILE A 192 -14.80 19.05 9.42
CA ILE A 192 -13.72 20.02 9.66
C ILE A 192 -13.54 20.94 8.47
N ILE A 193 -13.62 20.40 7.25
CA ILE A 193 -13.49 21.21 6.03
C ILE A 193 -14.75 22.05 5.78
N GLY A 194 -15.91 21.49 6.02
CA GLY A 194 -17.20 22.20 5.99
C GLY A 194 -17.51 22.91 7.29
N SER A 195 -18.42 22.35 8.06
CA SER A 195 -18.72 22.72 9.45
C SER A 195 -19.53 21.61 10.13
N GLU A 196 -19.65 21.64 11.47
CA GLU A 196 -20.49 20.69 12.20
C GLU A 196 -21.95 20.68 11.72
N ASN A 197 -22.49 21.85 11.37
CA ASN A 197 -23.88 21.99 10.92
C ASN A 197 -24.07 21.74 9.43
N LYS A 198 -22.99 21.73 8.65
CA LYS A 198 -22.98 21.48 7.22
C LYS A 198 -21.67 20.77 6.83
N PRO A 199 -21.55 19.48 7.18
CA PRO A 199 -20.40 18.70 6.75
C PRO A 199 -20.39 18.58 5.21
N LEU A 200 -19.21 18.49 4.63
CA LEU A 200 -19.09 18.18 3.20
C LEU A 200 -19.41 16.70 2.98
N SER A 201 -20.16 16.42 1.93
CA SER A 201 -20.35 15.08 1.39
C SER A 201 -19.05 14.54 0.76
N LEU A 202 -19.02 13.25 0.48
CA LEU A 202 -17.91 12.64 -0.24
C LEU A 202 -17.71 13.28 -1.62
N GLU A 203 -18.78 13.59 -2.34
CA GLU A 203 -18.74 14.25 -3.66
C GLU A 203 -18.08 15.64 -3.55
N GLU A 204 -18.51 16.42 -2.56
CA GLU A 204 -17.91 17.74 -2.29
C GLU A 204 -16.45 17.63 -1.88
N LEU A 205 -16.07 16.63 -1.08
CA LEU A 205 -14.67 16.36 -0.73
C LEU A 205 -13.84 16.00 -1.99
N ARG A 206 -14.33 15.13 -2.85
CA ARG A 206 -13.67 14.73 -4.10
C ARG A 206 -13.51 15.89 -5.09
N ALA A 207 -14.31 16.92 -4.99
CA ALA A 207 -14.21 18.13 -5.81
C ALA A 207 -13.14 19.14 -5.33
N LEU A 208 -12.55 18.92 -4.15
CA LEU A 208 -11.52 19.78 -3.60
C LEU A 208 -10.14 19.45 -4.19
N PRO A 209 -9.24 20.44 -4.29
CA PRO A 209 -7.84 20.16 -4.60
C PRO A 209 -7.25 19.19 -3.58
N ALA A 210 -6.53 18.17 -4.06
CA ALA A 210 -5.90 17.14 -3.22
C ALA A 210 -5.03 17.73 -2.11
N GLN A 211 -4.23 18.78 -2.42
CA GLN A 211 -3.40 19.45 -1.44
C GLN A 211 -4.20 20.01 -0.26
N LYS A 212 -5.40 20.56 -0.49
CA LYS A 212 -6.26 21.07 0.58
C LYS A 212 -6.72 19.96 1.52
N ILE A 213 -7.07 18.80 0.95
CA ILE A 213 -7.46 17.63 1.75
C ILE A 213 -6.27 17.16 2.59
N LEU A 214 -5.10 17.04 1.98
CA LEU A 214 -3.88 16.60 2.65
C LEU A 214 -3.49 17.51 3.80
N ASP A 215 -3.47 18.84 3.58
CA ASP A 215 -3.12 19.83 4.62
C ASP A 215 -4.06 19.76 5.83
N VAL A 216 -5.36 19.64 5.58
CA VAL A 216 -6.34 19.53 6.67
C VAL A 216 -6.23 18.18 7.36
N TYR A 217 -6.04 17.12 6.61
CA TYR A 217 -5.94 15.77 7.15
C TYR A 217 -4.71 15.63 8.07
N GLN A 218 -3.53 16.04 7.62
CA GLN A 218 -2.30 15.96 8.41
C GLN A 218 -2.38 16.82 9.68
N LYS A 219 -3.02 18.00 9.60
CA LYS A 219 -3.25 18.86 10.77
C LYS A 219 -4.23 18.24 11.78
N THR A 220 -5.22 17.51 11.28
CA THR A 220 -6.30 16.95 12.12
C THR A 220 -5.91 15.63 12.77
N PHE A 221 -5.15 14.84 12.05
CA PHE A 221 -4.74 13.49 12.44
C PHE A 221 -3.19 13.37 12.40
N PRO A 222 -2.46 14.20 13.17
CA PRO A 222 -1.01 14.15 13.19
C PRO A 222 -0.55 12.77 13.67
N ASN A 223 0.45 12.21 12.98
CA ASN A 223 1.03 10.90 13.31
C ASN A 223 0.05 9.72 13.23
N TYR A 224 -1.02 9.85 12.46
CA TYR A 224 -1.90 8.73 12.22
C TYR A 224 -1.21 7.68 11.33
N TYR A 225 -1.26 6.44 11.77
CA TYR A 225 -0.68 5.32 11.06
C TYR A 225 -1.75 4.67 10.18
N HIS A 226 -1.51 4.62 8.86
CA HIS A 226 -2.41 3.96 7.94
C HIS A 226 -2.08 2.46 7.86
N SER A 227 -3.07 1.64 8.16
CA SER A 227 -2.98 0.19 8.05
C SER A 227 -4.17 -0.36 7.29
N PRO A 228 -4.02 -1.54 6.66
CA PRO A 228 -5.15 -2.23 6.07
C PRO A 228 -6.32 -2.39 7.05
N ALA A 229 -7.50 -1.98 6.64
CA ALA A 229 -8.72 -2.08 7.45
C ALA A 229 -9.44 -3.40 7.19
N VAL A 230 -10.03 -3.98 8.24
CA VAL A 230 -10.98 -5.09 8.09
C VAL A 230 -12.28 -4.50 7.50
N ASP A 231 -12.49 -4.69 6.21
CA ASP A 231 -13.61 -4.12 5.46
C ASP A 231 -14.70 -5.15 5.13
N GLY A 232 -14.44 -6.42 5.43
CA GLY A 232 -15.34 -7.53 5.14
C GLY A 232 -15.38 -7.92 3.65
N TYR A 233 -14.53 -7.34 2.82
CA TYR A 233 -14.49 -7.56 1.38
C TYR A 233 -13.10 -7.94 0.85
N LEU A 234 -12.13 -7.05 0.89
CA LEU A 234 -10.74 -7.39 0.58
C LEU A 234 -10.10 -8.12 1.76
N ILE A 235 -10.33 -7.62 2.96
CA ILE A 235 -9.90 -8.21 4.22
C ILE A 235 -11.13 -8.60 5.02
N GLU A 236 -11.53 -9.86 4.91
CA GLU A 236 -12.77 -10.37 5.51
C GLU A 236 -12.68 -10.41 7.04
N LYS A 237 -11.51 -10.63 7.60
CA LYS A 237 -11.24 -10.76 9.04
C LYS A 237 -9.81 -10.35 9.37
N PRO A 238 -9.49 -10.14 10.65
CA PRO A 238 -8.13 -9.84 11.05
C PRO A 238 -7.13 -10.91 10.58
N THR A 239 -6.04 -10.48 9.94
CA THR A 239 -5.05 -11.37 9.31
C THR A 239 -4.41 -12.37 10.29
N TRP A 240 -4.28 -12.02 11.57
CA TRP A 240 -3.75 -12.92 12.60
C TRP A 240 -4.64 -14.15 12.84
N LEU A 241 -5.98 -14.02 12.63
CA LEU A 241 -6.90 -15.17 12.70
C LEU A 241 -6.66 -16.15 11.54
N ASP A 242 -6.31 -15.62 10.36
CA ASP A 242 -5.96 -16.45 9.22
C ASP A 242 -4.68 -17.23 9.47
N ILE A 243 -3.67 -16.58 10.07
CA ILE A 243 -2.40 -17.22 10.43
C ILE A 243 -2.61 -18.34 11.47
N GLN A 244 -3.42 -18.09 12.52
CA GLN A 244 -3.71 -19.10 13.53
C GLN A 244 -4.45 -20.32 12.96
N ASN A 245 -5.30 -20.10 11.96
CA ASN A 245 -6.13 -21.14 11.36
C ASN A 245 -5.50 -21.76 10.10
N SER A 246 -4.45 -21.15 9.55
CA SER A 246 -3.72 -21.72 8.43
C SER A 246 -2.77 -22.80 8.93
N ASN A 247 -2.96 -24.03 8.46
CA ASN A 247 -1.90 -25.02 8.48
C ASN A 247 -0.83 -24.54 7.48
N LEU A 248 0.03 -23.62 7.91
CA LEU A 248 1.23 -23.25 7.17
C LEU A 248 2.20 -24.42 7.24
N SER A 249 1.98 -25.41 6.37
CA SER A 249 2.89 -26.54 6.15
C SER A 249 3.92 -26.18 5.08
#